data_cd73d37bd5c0c7c1a603e9e5504b6907
#
_entry.id   cd73d37bd5c0c7c1a603e9e5504b6907
#
_cell.length_a   1.000
_cell.length_b   1.000
_cell.length_c   1.000
_cell.angle_alpha   90.00
_cell.angle_beta   90.00
_cell.angle_gamma   90.00
#
_symmetry.space_group_name_H-M   'P 1'
#
loop_
_entity.id
_entity.type
_entity.pdbx_description
1 polymer ?
#
loop_
_entity_poly.entity_id
_entity_poly.type
_entity_poly.pdbx_seq_one_letter_code
_entity_poly.pdbx_strand_id
1 'polypeptide(L)'
;MYRIVMECRRLLPRRRSQTFGLSSSKEWPTIERIYVINLDRQPDRWVEVRRELRQIMDWSGAELGDLTERFPAVDARLFEQWPLKDEDIDPFYTLADQLLVEPQPQALPDRLELDRHIPMSQPEIAVARSHIGVWRRVAKSKHSYALILEDDVWFQPGFTRHLDEAWREIHAQGDKTIKFDILYVSYKEVKYGAQKTFLSRSVFRPVRGLWFLSGYVLSREGAEKLLRFLPCRGPVDLWINHQFGALDVCATRRSIIGQRRDGNSTNLYSILPSLTKIGVIDSESASLFQVRPAERPVFAFGPQGSGLSSLAMALSMLGYRCCSDLDELPTLEL
;
A
#
# COMPACT_ATOMS: atom_id res chain seq x y z
N MET A 1 -6.33 13.68 -12.26
CA MET A 1 -5.24 12.91 -12.92
C MET A 1 -5.44 11.40 -12.84
N TYR A 2 -5.82 10.84 -11.71
CA TYR A 2 -6.06 9.40 -11.61
C TYR A 2 -7.22 8.96 -12.53
N ARG A 3 -8.33 9.70 -12.52
CA ARG A 3 -9.47 9.46 -13.41
C ARG A 3 -9.08 9.62 -14.89
N ILE A 4 -8.27 10.62 -15.22
CA ILE A 4 -7.71 10.83 -16.57
C ILE A 4 -6.84 9.64 -17.02
N VAL A 5 -5.95 9.15 -16.16
CA VAL A 5 -5.11 7.98 -16.47
C VAL A 5 -5.97 6.72 -16.65
N MET A 6 -7.05 6.58 -15.88
CA MET A 6 -7.98 5.46 -16.00
C MET A 6 -8.86 5.57 -17.25
N GLU A 7 -9.31 6.76 -17.63
CA GLU A 7 -10.10 6.96 -18.84
C GLU A 7 -9.23 6.91 -20.09
N CYS A 8 -8.03 7.45 -20.09
CA CYS A 8 -7.07 7.22 -21.18
C CYS A 8 -6.74 5.72 -21.34
N ARG A 9 -6.74 4.92 -20.25
CA ARG A 9 -6.62 3.46 -20.35
C ARG A 9 -7.86 2.80 -20.98
N ARG A 10 -9.05 3.38 -20.85
CA ARG A 10 -10.28 2.90 -21.53
C ARG A 10 -10.25 3.17 -23.03
N LEU A 11 -9.61 4.25 -23.45
CA LEU A 11 -9.53 4.70 -24.86
C LEU A 11 -8.33 4.12 -25.60
N LEU A 12 -7.28 3.66 -24.89
CA LEU A 12 -6.16 3.00 -25.54
C LEU A 12 -6.59 1.60 -26.02
N PRO A 13 -6.22 1.21 -27.26
CA PRO A 13 -6.50 -0.13 -27.75
C PRO A 13 -5.96 -1.14 -26.74
N ARG A 14 -6.75 -2.22 -26.48
CA ARG A 14 -6.42 -3.30 -25.54
C ARG A 14 -4.92 -3.57 -25.59
N ARG A 15 -4.18 -3.14 -24.55
CA ARG A 15 -2.78 -3.48 -24.43
C ARG A 15 -2.70 -4.99 -24.49
N ARG A 16 -1.73 -5.50 -25.25
CA ARG A 16 -1.38 -6.92 -25.26
C ARG A 16 -1.41 -7.40 -23.83
N SER A 17 -2.14 -8.48 -23.58
CA SER A 17 -2.22 -9.13 -22.26
C SER A 17 -0.82 -9.23 -21.68
N GLN A 18 -0.62 -8.65 -20.50
CA GLN A 18 0.64 -8.81 -19.82
C GLN A 18 0.70 -10.25 -19.34
N THR A 19 1.76 -10.97 -19.66
CA THR A 19 1.94 -12.34 -19.22
C THR A 19 2.70 -12.33 -17.90
N PHE A 20 2.14 -12.98 -16.91
CA PHE A 20 2.72 -13.16 -15.58
C PHE A 20 3.51 -14.49 -15.61
N GLY A 21 4.83 -14.38 -15.71
CA GLY A 21 5.71 -15.52 -16.02
C GLY A 21 6.10 -16.40 -14.82
N LEU A 22 5.67 -16.08 -13.62
CA LEU A 22 6.10 -16.76 -12.38
C LEU A 22 5.75 -18.25 -12.33
N SER A 23 4.76 -18.68 -13.09
CA SER A 23 4.31 -20.08 -13.13
C SER A 23 5.01 -20.93 -14.19
N SER A 24 5.94 -20.36 -14.98
CA SER A 24 6.56 -21.08 -16.11
C SER A 24 7.68 -22.04 -15.72
N SER A 25 8.25 -21.89 -14.56
CA SER A 25 9.35 -22.74 -14.09
C SER A 25 8.83 -23.79 -13.12
N LYS A 26 8.94 -25.06 -13.46
CA LYS A 26 8.72 -26.17 -12.51
C LYS A 26 9.79 -26.23 -11.42
N GLU A 27 10.83 -25.43 -11.54
CA GLU A 27 12.00 -25.42 -10.67
C GLU A 27 11.82 -24.52 -9.45
N TRP A 28 10.91 -23.54 -9.51
CA TRP A 28 10.74 -22.56 -8.43
C TRP A 28 9.30 -22.52 -7.92
N PRO A 29 9.14 -22.26 -6.60
CA PRO A 29 7.80 -22.02 -6.06
C PRO A 29 7.20 -20.75 -6.69
N THR A 30 5.89 -20.72 -6.84
CA THR A 30 5.14 -19.65 -7.51
C THR A 30 4.20 -18.94 -6.54
N ILE A 31 3.66 -17.79 -6.97
CA ILE A 31 2.54 -17.15 -6.28
C ILE A 31 1.27 -17.91 -6.70
N GLU A 32 0.72 -18.70 -5.79
CA GLU A 32 -0.39 -19.64 -6.07
C GLU A 32 -1.76 -19.05 -5.70
N ARG A 33 -1.77 -17.93 -4.96
CA ARG A 33 -3.00 -17.28 -4.51
C ARG A 33 -2.83 -15.78 -4.41
N ILE A 34 -3.89 -15.05 -4.75
CA ILE A 34 -3.98 -13.60 -4.58
C ILE A 34 -5.15 -13.33 -3.62
N TYR A 35 -4.89 -12.65 -2.53
CA TYR A 35 -5.93 -12.17 -1.62
C TYR A 35 -6.11 -10.67 -1.80
N VAL A 36 -7.35 -10.23 -1.99
CA VAL A 36 -7.71 -8.81 -2.03
C VAL A 36 -8.57 -8.48 -0.82
N ILE A 37 -8.02 -7.67 0.07
CA ILE A 37 -8.72 -7.17 1.26
C ILE A 37 -9.69 -6.07 0.80
N ASN A 38 -10.99 -6.29 1.00
CA ASN A 38 -12.03 -5.37 0.53
C ASN A 38 -13.21 -5.31 1.49
N LEU A 39 -13.67 -4.11 1.82
CA LEU A 39 -14.85 -3.87 2.64
C LEU A 39 -16.14 -4.26 1.89
N ASP A 40 -17.07 -4.94 2.58
CA ASP A 40 -18.36 -5.34 1.99
C ASP A 40 -19.15 -4.17 1.47
N ARG A 41 -19.04 -3.01 2.13
CA ARG A 41 -19.70 -1.75 1.71
C ARG A 41 -19.04 -1.03 0.53
N GLN A 42 -17.94 -1.56 0.01
CA GLN A 42 -17.21 -0.99 -1.14
C GLN A 42 -17.10 -2.00 -2.30
N PRO A 43 -18.23 -2.51 -2.83
CA PRO A 43 -18.23 -3.50 -3.90
C PRO A 43 -17.60 -2.97 -5.20
N ASP A 44 -17.71 -1.66 -5.46
CA ASP A 44 -17.16 -1.04 -6.68
C ASP A 44 -15.63 -1.15 -6.73
N ARG A 45 -14.94 -1.01 -5.59
CA ARG A 45 -13.48 -1.19 -5.53
C ARG A 45 -13.08 -2.62 -5.85
N TRP A 46 -13.86 -3.61 -5.34
CA TRP A 46 -13.65 -5.01 -5.71
C TRP A 46 -13.80 -5.23 -7.20
N VAL A 47 -14.83 -4.68 -7.82
CA VAL A 47 -15.06 -4.79 -9.27
C VAL A 47 -13.89 -4.17 -10.06
N GLU A 48 -13.37 -3.04 -9.61
CA GLU A 48 -12.27 -2.36 -10.28
C GLU A 48 -10.95 -3.13 -10.18
N VAL A 49 -10.53 -3.57 -8.98
CA VAL A 49 -9.29 -4.33 -8.83
C VAL A 49 -9.36 -5.66 -9.54
N ARG A 50 -10.51 -6.33 -9.50
CA ARG A 50 -10.74 -7.58 -10.24
C ARG A 50 -10.65 -7.37 -11.76
N ARG A 51 -11.13 -6.22 -12.27
CA ARG A 51 -11.00 -5.88 -13.69
C ARG A 51 -9.54 -5.72 -14.10
N GLU A 52 -8.72 -5.11 -13.28
CA GLU A 52 -7.28 -5.01 -13.54
C GLU A 52 -6.60 -6.37 -13.53
N LEU A 53 -6.91 -7.21 -12.55
CA LEU A 53 -6.35 -8.57 -12.45
C LEU A 53 -6.73 -9.46 -13.62
N ARG A 54 -7.94 -9.32 -14.17
CA ARG A 54 -8.37 -10.06 -15.36
C ARG A 54 -7.66 -9.66 -16.66
N GLN A 55 -6.98 -8.52 -16.68
CA GLN A 55 -6.17 -8.10 -17.84
C GLN A 55 -4.75 -8.70 -17.83
N ILE A 56 -4.39 -9.39 -16.77
CA ILE A 56 -3.09 -10.01 -16.59
C ILE A 56 -3.30 -11.52 -16.69
N MET A 57 -2.65 -12.13 -17.68
CA MET A 57 -2.66 -13.59 -17.84
C MET A 57 -1.43 -14.19 -17.18
N ASP A 58 -1.57 -15.38 -16.64
CA ASP A 58 -0.43 -16.23 -16.39
C ASP A 58 0.10 -16.81 -17.72
N TRP A 59 1.20 -17.51 -17.67
CA TRP A 59 1.79 -18.10 -18.87
C TRP A 59 0.96 -19.26 -19.46
N SER A 60 0.06 -19.87 -18.67
CA SER A 60 -0.90 -20.91 -19.16
C SER A 60 -2.08 -20.28 -19.90
N GLY A 61 -2.21 -18.95 -19.87
CA GLY A 61 -3.33 -18.22 -20.43
C GLY A 61 -4.50 -18.06 -19.48
N ALA A 62 -4.36 -18.50 -18.20
CA ALA A 62 -5.36 -18.25 -17.17
C ALA A 62 -5.28 -16.80 -16.68
N GLU A 63 -6.43 -16.18 -16.39
CA GLU A 63 -6.48 -14.84 -15.84
C GLU A 63 -6.02 -14.85 -14.37
N LEU A 64 -5.24 -13.85 -13.94
CA LEU A 64 -4.91 -13.70 -12.50
C LEU A 64 -6.17 -13.55 -11.64
N GLY A 65 -7.27 -13.12 -12.24
CA GLY A 65 -8.58 -13.12 -11.60
C GLY A 65 -9.01 -14.49 -11.07
N ASP A 66 -8.60 -15.59 -11.71
CA ASP A 66 -8.94 -16.95 -11.31
C ASP A 66 -8.17 -17.43 -10.07
N LEU A 67 -6.97 -16.86 -9.83
CA LEU A 67 -6.18 -17.08 -8.63
C LEU A 67 -6.59 -16.17 -7.47
N THR A 68 -7.52 -15.24 -7.72
CA THR A 68 -7.86 -14.17 -6.79
C THR A 68 -9.05 -14.56 -5.92
N GLU A 69 -8.87 -14.41 -4.64
CA GLU A 69 -9.89 -14.57 -3.60
C GLU A 69 -10.12 -13.21 -2.92
N ARG A 70 -11.39 -12.80 -2.82
CA ARG A 70 -11.77 -11.65 -2.02
C ARG A 70 -11.72 -12.03 -0.55
N PHE A 71 -10.99 -11.24 0.24
CA PHE A 71 -10.97 -11.37 1.69
C PHE A 71 -11.81 -10.23 2.30
N PRO A 72 -12.87 -10.55 3.06
CA PRO A 72 -13.71 -9.51 3.67
C PRO A 72 -12.91 -8.75 4.73
N ALA A 73 -12.75 -7.44 4.49
CA ALA A 73 -12.08 -6.55 5.43
C ALA A 73 -12.95 -6.30 6.66
N VAL A 74 -12.31 -6.09 7.79
CA VAL A 74 -12.99 -5.66 9.02
C VAL A 74 -13.46 -4.21 8.86
N ASP A 75 -14.75 -3.96 9.09
CA ASP A 75 -15.29 -2.60 9.05
C ASP A 75 -15.27 -1.96 10.44
N ALA A 76 -14.50 -0.89 10.59
CA ALA A 76 -14.40 -0.14 11.84
C ALA A 76 -15.75 0.40 12.35
N ARG A 77 -16.71 0.61 11.46
CA ARG A 77 -18.07 1.09 11.80
C ARG A 77 -18.90 0.06 12.58
N LEU A 78 -18.48 -1.21 12.53
CA LEU A 78 -19.15 -2.31 13.23
C LEU A 78 -18.60 -2.58 14.63
N PHE A 79 -17.66 -1.74 15.10
CA PHE A 79 -17.13 -1.88 16.45
C PHE A 79 -18.15 -1.39 17.48
N GLU A 80 -18.76 -2.33 18.21
CA GLU A 80 -19.80 -2.03 19.20
C GLU A 80 -19.23 -1.50 20.53
N GLN A 81 -17.96 -1.81 20.84
CA GLN A 81 -17.29 -1.42 22.09
C GLN A 81 -15.94 -0.79 21.84
N TRP A 82 -15.62 0.25 22.59
CA TRP A 82 -14.33 0.91 22.62
C TRP A 82 -13.88 1.17 24.07
N PRO A 83 -12.61 0.86 24.48
CA PRO A 83 -11.60 0.18 23.70
C PRO A 83 -11.89 -1.31 23.46
N LEU A 84 -11.51 -1.81 22.31
CA LEU A 84 -11.62 -3.23 21.98
C LEU A 84 -10.67 -4.07 22.82
N LYS A 85 -11.21 -5.09 23.51
CA LYS A 85 -10.38 -6.18 24.05
C LYS A 85 -10.06 -7.13 22.90
N ASP A 86 -8.81 -7.13 22.48
CA ASP A 86 -8.33 -7.99 21.40
C ASP A 86 -6.96 -8.56 21.79
N GLU A 87 -6.85 -9.88 21.80
CA GLU A 87 -5.58 -10.54 22.12
C GLU A 87 -4.52 -10.36 21.04
N ASP A 88 -4.95 -10.04 19.81
CA ASP A 88 -4.08 -9.85 18.66
C ASP A 88 -3.58 -8.41 18.51
N ILE A 89 -4.20 -7.44 19.19
CA ILE A 89 -3.90 -6.01 19.01
C ILE A 89 -3.72 -5.31 20.35
N ASP A 90 -2.55 -4.70 20.51
CA ASP A 90 -2.34 -3.66 21.51
C ASP A 90 -2.69 -2.30 20.86
N PRO A 91 -3.79 -1.65 21.27
CA PRO A 91 -4.26 -0.45 20.60
C PRO A 91 -3.42 0.80 20.93
N PHE A 92 -2.34 0.65 21.68
CA PHE A 92 -1.48 1.76 22.06
C PHE A 92 -0.06 1.54 21.53
N TYR A 93 0.53 2.63 21.07
CA TYR A 93 1.95 2.72 20.71
C TYR A 93 2.52 4.05 21.20
N THR A 94 3.78 4.33 20.96
CA THR A 94 4.44 5.52 21.47
C THR A 94 5.00 6.39 20.35
N LEU A 95 5.33 7.65 20.69
CA LEU A 95 6.05 8.52 19.77
C LEU A 95 7.44 7.95 19.47
N ALA A 96 8.09 7.26 20.43
CA ALA A 96 9.35 6.57 20.20
C ALA A 96 9.23 5.49 19.12
N ASP A 97 8.15 4.69 19.15
CA ASP A 97 7.90 3.66 18.14
C ASP A 97 7.85 4.27 16.73
N GLN A 98 7.13 5.40 16.58
CA GLN A 98 7.02 6.11 15.31
C GLN A 98 8.36 6.68 14.84
N LEU A 99 9.08 7.37 15.71
CA LEU A 99 10.34 8.04 15.38
C LEU A 99 11.48 7.05 15.12
N LEU A 100 11.41 5.84 15.66
CA LEU A 100 12.35 4.78 15.34
C LEU A 100 12.24 4.35 13.88
N VAL A 101 11.03 4.32 13.34
CA VAL A 101 10.77 3.96 11.93
C VAL A 101 10.99 5.14 10.99
N GLU A 102 10.49 6.32 11.36
CA GLU A 102 10.62 7.55 10.59
C GLU A 102 11.17 8.69 11.46
N PRO A 103 12.49 8.81 11.60
CA PRO A 103 13.12 9.89 12.35
C PRO A 103 12.73 11.26 11.80
N GLN A 104 12.48 12.21 12.69
CA GLN A 104 12.07 13.58 12.35
C GLN A 104 13.12 14.57 12.92
N PRO A 105 14.21 14.85 12.17
CA PRO A 105 15.29 15.72 12.65
C PRO A 105 14.85 17.16 12.96
N GLN A 106 13.72 17.60 12.36
CA GLN A 106 13.13 18.91 12.56
C GLN A 106 12.21 18.98 13.80
N ALA A 107 11.99 17.86 14.49
CA ALA A 107 11.16 17.87 15.69
C ALA A 107 11.79 18.76 16.77
N LEU A 108 10.95 19.48 17.50
CA LEU A 108 11.35 20.37 18.58
C LEU A 108 11.73 19.53 19.83
N PRO A 109 13.01 19.52 20.25
CA PRO A 109 13.48 18.61 21.31
C PRO A 109 12.76 18.78 22.64
N ASP A 110 12.39 20.02 23.00
CA ASP A 110 11.67 20.40 24.21
C ASP A 110 10.22 19.90 24.25
N ARG A 111 9.69 19.43 23.11
CA ARG A 111 8.34 18.92 22.96
C ARG A 111 8.26 17.41 22.74
N LEU A 112 9.41 16.72 22.78
CA LEU A 112 9.48 15.28 22.58
C LEU A 112 9.08 14.54 23.86
N GLU A 113 7.87 14.02 23.89
CA GLU A 113 7.39 13.07 24.90
C GLU A 113 7.44 11.66 24.29
N LEU A 114 8.61 11.03 24.31
CA LEU A 114 8.88 9.77 23.61
C LEU A 114 7.95 8.64 24.06
N ASP A 115 7.68 8.56 25.37
CA ASP A 115 6.84 7.51 25.97
C ASP A 115 5.34 7.86 25.93
N ARG A 116 4.97 8.95 25.26
CA ARG A 116 3.58 9.33 25.13
C ARG A 116 2.79 8.24 24.44
N HIS A 117 1.79 7.72 25.13
CA HIS A 117 0.85 6.74 24.58
C HIS A 117 -0.06 7.38 23.55
N ILE A 118 -0.12 6.79 22.38
CA ILE A 118 -0.95 7.20 21.24
C ILE A 118 -1.94 6.08 20.99
N PRO A 119 -3.25 6.32 21.17
CA PRO A 119 -4.26 5.32 20.87
C PRO A 119 -4.44 5.20 19.35
N MET A 120 -4.49 3.99 18.85
CA MET A 120 -4.88 3.72 17.45
C MET A 120 -6.31 4.22 17.20
N SER A 121 -6.54 4.72 16.01
CA SER A 121 -7.90 4.98 15.52
C SER A 121 -8.61 3.66 15.20
N GLN A 122 -9.95 3.67 15.24
CA GLN A 122 -10.74 2.49 14.86
C GLN A 122 -10.42 1.97 13.45
N PRO A 123 -10.25 2.83 12.42
CA PRO A 123 -9.79 2.38 11.10
C PRO A 123 -8.43 1.68 11.12
N GLU A 124 -7.43 2.19 11.88
CA GLU A 124 -6.13 1.54 11.99
C GLU A 124 -6.23 0.14 12.59
N ILE A 125 -7.06 -0.04 13.62
CA ILE A 125 -7.34 -1.37 14.20
C ILE A 125 -8.02 -2.28 13.20
N ALA A 126 -9.00 -1.78 12.45
CA ALA A 126 -9.71 -2.56 11.45
C ALA A 126 -8.78 -3.03 10.32
N VAL A 127 -7.85 -2.17 9.88
CA VAL A 127 -6.80 -2.52 8.91
C VAL A 127 -5.89 -3.61 9.49
N ALA A 128 -5.39 -3.44 10.70
CA ALA A 128 -4.54 -4.43 11.36
C ALA A 128 -5.23 -5.81 11.47
N ARG A 129 -6.49 -5.84 11.91
CA ARG A 129 -7.29 -7.08 11.97
C ARG A 129 -7.48 -7.73 10.61
N SER A 130 -7.70 -6.94 9.58
CA SER A 130 -7.86 -7.45 8.22
C SER A 130 -6.60 -8.14 7.73
N HIS A 131 -5.43 -7.53 7.92
CA HIS A 131 -4.14 -8.13 7.57
C HIS A 131 -3.84 -9.38 8.40
N ILE A 132 -4.04 -9.35 9.72
CA ILE A 132 -3.86 -10.51 10.60
C ILE A 132 -4.76 -11.68 10.16
N GLY A 133 -6.01 -11.38 9.78
CA GLY A 133 -6.94 -12.38 9.23
C GLY A 133 -6.42 -13.04 7.96
N VAL A 134 -5.85 -12.27 7.04
CA VAL A 134 -5.24 -12.80 5.82
C VAL A 134 -3.98 -13.61 6.15
N TRP A 135 -3.13 -13.16 7.09
CA TRP A 135 -1.95 -13.95 7.51
C TRP A 135 -2.33 -15.31 8.06
N ARG A 136 -3.42 -15.39 8.86
CA ARG A 136 -3.98 -16.67 9.32
C ARG A 136 -4.45 -17.56 8.17
N ARG A 137 -5.00 -16.94 7.12
CA ARG A 137 -5.43 -17.67 5.92
C ARG A 137 -4.23 -18.24 5.18
N VAL A 138 -3.16 -17.43 4.99
CA VAL A 138 -1.92 -17.85 4.35
C VAL A 138 -1.22 -18.95 5.15
N ALA A 139 -1.04 -18.77 6.46
CA ALA A 139 -0.38 -19.74 7.33
C ALA A 139 -1.06 -21.13 7.33
N LYS A 140 -2.40 -21.16 7.22
CA LYS A 140 -3.20 -22.40 7.14
C LYS A 140 -3.28 -22.98 5.73
N SER A 141 -2.83 -22.28 4.71
CA SER A 141 -2.89 -22.73 3.33
C SER A 141 -1.79 -23.73 3.01
N LYS A 142 -1.97 -24.48 1.90
CA LYS A 142 -0.91 -25.32 1.34
C LYS A 142 0.05 -24.55 0.42
N HIS A 143 -0.26 -23.30 0.13
CA HIS A 143 0.48 -22.48 -0.82
C HIS A 143 1.76 -21.93 -0.20
N SER A 144 2.86 -21.95 -0.95
CA SER A 144 4.15 -21.43 -0.49
C SER A 144 4.15 -19.91 -0.40
N TYR A 145 3.52 -19.25 -1.36
CA TYR A 145 3.45 -17.80 -1.46
C TYR A 145 2.06 -17.31 -1.86
N ALA A 146 1.65 -16.20 -1.27
CA ALA A 146 0.45 -15.48 -1.65
C ALA A 146 0.75 -14.00 -1.89
N LEU A 147 0.15 -13.40 -2.92
CA LEU A 147 0.12 -11.96 -3.11
C LEU A 147 -1.08 -11.38 -2.36
N ILE A 148 -0.82 -10.43 -1.48
CA ILE A 148 -1.84 -9.75 -0.69
C ILE A 148 -1.96 -8.33 -1.21
N LEU A 149 -3.18 -7.88 -1.47
CA LEU A 149 -3.51 -6.57 -2.02
C LEU A 149 -4.62 -5.91 -1.19
N GLU A 150 -4.56 -4.59 -1.03
CA GLU A 150 -5.73 -3.79 -0.67
C GLU A 150 -6.58 -3.49 -1.92
N ASP A 151 -7.82 -3.08 -1.75
CA ASP A 151 -8.78 -2.87 -2.85
C ASP A 151 -8.60 -1.56 -3.60
N ASP A 152 -7.72 -0.68 -3.14
CA ASP A 152 -7.43 0.62 -3.75
C ASP A 152 -6.13 0.65 -4.56
N VAL A 153 -5.62 -0.51 -4.95
CA VAL A 153 -4.39 -0.61 -5.74
C VAL A 153 -4.62 -0.47 -7.25
N TRP A 154 -3.55 -0.15 -7.95
CA TRP A 154 -3.45 -0.22 -9.41
C TRP A 154 -2.06 -0.72 -9.83
N PHE A 155 -1.99 -1.47 -10.94
CA PHE A 155 -0.74 -2.04 -11.42
C PHE A 155 -0.01 -1.07 -12.34
N GLN A 156 1.27 -0.80 -12.04
CA GLN A 156 2.09 0.06 -12.88
C GLN A 156 2.39 -0.60 -14.24
N PRO A 157 2.62 0.17 -15.30
CA PRO A 157 3.06 -0.38 -16.57
C PRO A 157 4.31 -1.25 -16.41
N GLY A 158 4.27 -2.49 -16.92
CA GLY A 158 5.35 -3.45 -16.77
C GLY A 158 5.41 -4.17 -15.43
N PHE A 159 4.35 -4.11 -14.62
CA PHE A 159 4.24 -4.83 -13.35
C PHE A 159 4.70 -6.27 -13.44
N THR A 160 4.15 -7.06 -14.38
CA THR A 160 4.48 -8.47 -14.55
C THR A 160 5.95 -8.69 -14.83
N ARG A 161 6.53 -7.91 -15.74
CA ARG A 161 7.94 -8.01 -16.07
C ARG A 161 8.84 -7.72 -14.86
N HIS A 162 8.55 -6.65 -14.11
CA HIS A 162 9.37 -6.29 -12.96
C HIS A 162 9.24 -7.30 -11.82
N LEU A 163 8.06 -7.87 -11.63
CA LEU A 163 7.87 -8.92 -10.65
C LEU A 163 8.60 -10.21 -11.08
N ASP A 164 8.53 -10.59 -12.36
CA ASP A 164 9.25 -11.74 -12.92
C ASP A 164 10.77 -11.58 -12.80
N GLU A 165 11.29 -10.39 -13.09
CA GLU A 165 12.71 -10.06 -12.93
C GLU A 165 13.15 -10.25 -11.48
N ALA A 166 12.41 -9.65 -10.53
CA ALA A 166 12.69 -9.78 -9.11
C ALA A 166 12.59 -11.23 -8.64
N TRP A 167 11.56 -11.97 -9.08
CA TRP A 167 11.35 -13.37 -8.71
C TRP A 167 12.47 -14.28 -9.18
N ARG A 168 12.90 -14.12 -10.45
CA ARG A 168 14.03 -14.85 -11.00
C ARG A 168 15.33 -14.54 -10.24
N GLU A 169 15.60 -13.27 -9.93
CA GLU A 169 16.80 -12.90 -9.18
C GLU A 169 16.79 -13.44 -7.75
N ILE A 170 15.62 -13.58 -7.13
CA ILE A 170 15.46 -14.19 -5.80
C ILE A 170 15.79 -15.69 -5.84
N HIS A 171 15.33 -16.41 -6.86
CA HIS A 171 15.40 -17.88 -6.90
C HIS A 171 16.58 -18.42 -7.73
N ALA A 172 17.13 -17.66 -8.68
CA ALA A 172 18.11 -18.17 -9.67
C ALA A 172 19.57 -18.22 -9.17
N GLN A 173 19.85 -17.84 -7.93
CA GLN A 173 21.24 -17.68 -7.47
C GLN A 173 21.91 -18.96 -6.96
N GLY A 174 21.42 -20.14 -7.26
CA GLY A 174 22.01 -21.41 -6.83
C GLY A 174 22.13 -21.49 -5.30
N ASP A 175 23.34 -21.73 -4.77
CA ASP A 175 23.57 -21.78 -3.32
C ASP A 175 23.30 -20.48 -2.56
N LYS A 176 23.03 -19.38 -3.26
CA LYS A 176 22.74 -18.05 -2.70
C LYS A 176 21.31 -17.60 -2.92
N THR A 177 20.36 -18.53 -2.91
CA THR A 177 18.92 -18.18 -2.97
C THR A 177 18.58 -17.13 -1.91
N ILE A 178 17.97 -16.02 -2.33
CA ILE A 178 17.51 -14.96 -1.42
C ILE A 178 16.26 -15.47 -0.72
N LYS A 179 16.36 -15.76 0.56
CA LYS A 179 15.18 -16.08 1.38
C LYS A 179 14.42 -14.80 1.72
N PHE A 180 13.10 -14.89 1.69
CA PHE A 180 12.25 -13.81 2.18
C PHE A 180 10.97 -14.36 2.84
N ASP A 181 10.55 -13.67 3.87
CA ASP A 181 9.25 -13.83 4.51
C ASP A 181 8.22 -12.92 3.84
N ILE A 182 8.62 -11.67 3.55
CA ILE A 182 7.80 -10.64 2.92
C ILE A 182 8.59 -10.01 1.78
N LEU A 183 7.96 -9.88 0.60
CA LEU A 183 8.45 -9.09 -0.51
C LEU A 183 7.48 -7.94 -0.79
N TYR A 184 7.86 -6.73 -0.45
CA TYR A 184 7.09 -5.53 -0.77
C TYR A 184 7.12 -5.25 -2.27
N VAL A 185 5.95 -5.12 -2.86
CA VAL A 185 5.73 -4.74 -4.26
C VAL A 185 4.98 -3.41 -4.39
N SER A 186 4.38 -2.96 -3.28
CA SER A 186 3.83 -1.62 -3.06
C SER A 186 4.34 -1.07 -1.74
N TYR A 187 5.00 0.09 -1.78
CA TYR A 187 5.51 0.75 -0.59
C TYR A 187 5.82 2.21 -0.87
N LYS A 188 5.97 2.98 0.21
CA LYS A 188 6.57 4.32 0.23
C LYS A 188 7.73 4.30 1.22
N GLU A 189 8.89 4.79 0.81
CA GLU A 189 9.99 4.99 1.75
C GLU A 189 9.72 6.21 2.64
N VAL A 190 10.27 6.17 3.86
CA VAL A 190 10.32 7.33 4.76
C VAL A 190 10.96 8.53 4.06
N LYS A 191 10.66 9.74 4.53
CA LYS A 191 11.01 11.01 3.88
C LYS A 191 12.48 11.11 3.43
N TYR A 192 13.41 10.60 4.23
CA TYR A 192 14.84 10.68 3.95
C TYR A 192 15.42 9.39 3.33
N GLY A 193 14.53 8.49 2.88
CA GLY A 193 14.89 7.20 2.34
C GLY A 193 15.15 6.13 3.40
N ALA A 194 14.77 4.90 3.09
CA ALA A 194 15.02 3.76 3.97
C ALA A 194 16.48 3.31 3.87
N GLN A 195 17.11 3.04 5.03
CA GLN A 195 18.40 2.36 5.05
C GLN A 195 18.22 0.95 4.49
N LYS A 196 19.02 0.58 3.49
CA LYS A 196 18.84 -0.66 2.72
C LYS A 196 20.12 -1.21 2.16
N THR A 197 20.13 -2.52 1.91
CA THR A 197 21.17 -3.23 1.19
C THR A 197 20.60 -3.79 -0.10
N PHE A 198 21.23 -3.49 -1.24
CA PHE A 198 20.84 -4.07 -2.51
C PHE A 198 21.30 -5.52 -2.59
N LEU A 199 20.35 -6.44 -2.77
CA LEU A 199 20.61 -7.87 -2.90
C LEU A 199 20.83 -8.25 -4.36
N SER A 200 20.16 -7.55 -5.27
CA SER A 200 20.24 -7.74 -6.71
C SER A 200 19.90 -6.45 -7.46
N ARG A 201 19.78 -6.52 -8.80
CA ARG A 201 19.37 -5.37 -9.62
C ARG A 201 17.93 -4.94 -9.36
N SER A 202 17.07 -5.89 -8.99
CA SER A 202 15.63 -5.69 -8.85
C SER A 202 15.14 -5.74 -7.40
N VAL A 203 15.98 -6.17 -6.45
CA VAL A 203 15.56 -6.43 -5.05
C VAL A 203 16.54 -5.80 -4.06
N PHE A 204 16.00 -5.23 -2.99
CA PHE A 204 16.78 -4.78 -1.84
C PHE A 204 16.18 -5.29 -0.52
N ARG A 205 16.99 -5.28 0.52
CA ARG A 205 16.62 -5.57 1.90
C ARG A 205 16.61 -4.26 2.68
N PRO A 206 15.44 -3.79 3.18
CA PRO A 206 15.37 -2.62 4.06
C PRO A 206 15.78 -3.00 5.48
N VAL A 207 16.36 -2.07 6.21
CA VAL A 207 16.55 -2.20 7.66
C VAL A 207 15.21 -1.86 8.36
N ARG A 208 14.56 -0.80 7.91
CA ARG A 208 13.21 -0.32 8.29
C ARG A 208 12.82 0.86 7.40
N GLY A 209 11.64 1.43 7.60
CA GLY A 209 11.23 2.67 6.93
C GLY A 209 10.50 2.46 5.62
N LEU A 210 9.72 1.39 5.51
CA LEU A 210 8.76 1.17 4.44
C LEU A 210 7.34 1.31 4.98
N TRP A 211 6.60 2.26 4.44
CA TRP A 211 5.18 2.48 4.72
C TRP A 211 4.31 1.76 3.70
N PHE A 212 3.07 1.49 4.09
CA PHE A 212 2.01 0.83 3.34
C PHE A 212 2.17 -0.70 3.24
N LEU A 213 1.02 -1.36 3.33
CA LEU A 213 0.84 -2.79 3.07
C LEU A 213 -0.16 -3.03 1.94
N SER A 214 -0.28 -2.07 1.02
CA SER A 214 -1.25 -2.12 -0.08
C SER A 214 -0.94 -3.21 -1.12
N GLY A 215 0.32 -3.73 -1.15
CA GLY A 215 0.71 -4.83 -2.01
C GLY A 215 2.01 -5.49 -1.57
N TYR A 216 1.97 -6.76 -1.21
CA TYR A 216 3.14 -7.54 -0.82
C TYR A 216 2.93 -9.03 -1.07
N VAL A 217 4.03 -9.74 -1.34
CA VAL A 217 4.04 -11.20 -1.37
C VAL A 217 4.47 -11.70 0.00
N LEU A 218 3.70 -12.62 0.55
CA LEU A 218 3.93 -13.24 1.86
C LEU A 218 4.19 -14.73 1.68
N SER A 219 5.29 -15.22 2.26
CA SER A 219 5.52 -16.66 2.37
C SER A 219 4.66 -17.25 3.49
N ARG A 220 4.36 -18.55 3.43
CA ARG A 220 3.66 -19.24 4.51
C ARG A 220 4.44 -19.14 5.82
N GLU A 221 5.74 -19.36 5.78
CA GLU A 221 6.64 -19.24 6.93
C GLU A 221 6.64 -17.80 7.49
N GLY A 222 6.62 -16.80 6.62
CA GLY A 222 6.50 -15.39 7.01
C GLY A 222 5.19 -15.10 7.72
N ALA A 223 4.07 -15.65 7.22
CA ALA A 223 2.78 -15.54 7.89
C ALA A 223 2.79 -16.18 9.29
N GLU A 224 3.39 -17.36 9.44
CA GLU A 224 3.56 -18.01 10.73
C GLU A 224 4.43 -17.21 11.70
N LYS A 225 5.50 -16.58 11.20
CA LYS A 225 6.35 -15.69 12.02
C LYS A 225 5.58 -14.46 12.48
N LEU A 226 4.88 -13.79 11.58
CA LEU A 226 4.05 -12.62 11.92
C LEU A 226 3.03 -12.95 13.01
N LEU A 227 2.35 -14.08 12.90
CA LEU A 227 1.37 -14.52 13.91
C LEU A 227 1.99 -14.83 15.27
N ARG A 228 3.25 -15.29 15.31
CA ARG A 228 3.97 -15.50 16.59
C ARG A 228 4.40 -14.21 17.27
N PHE A 229 4.52 -13.10 16.52
CA PHE A 229 4.92 -11.80 17.05
C PHE A 229 3.75 -10.97 17.60
N LEU A 230 2.52 -11.45 17.46
CA LEU A 230 1.35 -10.76 18.01
C LEU A 230 1.49 -10.62 19.55
N PRO A 231 0.91 -9.59 20.17
CA PRO A 231 -0.05 -8.64 19.58
C PRO A 231 0.61 -7.57 18.66
N CYS A 232 -0.15 -7.15 17.64
CA CYS A 232 0.18 -6.01 16.80
C CYS A 232 0.01 -4.72 17.61
N ARG A 233 1.11 -4.03 17.88
CA ARG A 233 1.17 -2.79 18.65
C ARG A 233 1.24 -1.59 17.73
N GLY A 234 0.20 -0.75 17.73
CA GLY A 234 0.08 0.39 16.82
C GLY A 234 -0.35 0.01 15.40
N PRO A 235 -0.36 0.98 14.46
CA PRO A 235 -0.70 0.73 13.06
C PRO A 235 0.11 -0.42 12.46
N VAL A 236 -0.53 -1.26 11.66
CA VAL A 236 0.07 -2.53 11.21
C VAL A 236 1.33 -2.33 10.37
N ASP A 237 1.40 -1.27 9.59
CA ASP A 237 2.60 -0.93 8.81
C ASP A 237 3.73 -0.37 9.68
N LEU A 238 3.43 0.34 10.76
CA LEU A 238 4.39 0.70 11.80
C LEU A 238 4.91 -0.55 12.51
N TRP A 239 4.02 -1.38 13.02
CA TRP A 239 4.36 -2.58 13.77
C TRP A 239 5.23 -3.55 12.99
N ILE A 240 4.93 -3.77 11.71
CA ILE A 240 5.70 -4.71 10.88
C ILE A 240 7.14 -4.21 10.65
N ASN A 241 7.37 -2.89 10.59
CA ASN A 241 8.70 -2.30 10.54
C ASN A 241 9.55 -2.65 11.76
N HIS A 242 8.94 -2.79 12.94
CA HIS A 242 9.64 -3.23 14.15
C HIS A 242 10.03 -4.71 14.09
N GLN A 243 9.40 -5.50 13.23
CA GLN A 243 9.70 -6.92 13.04
C GLN A 243 10.77 -7.18 11.95
N PHE A 244 11.23 -6.17 11.22
CA PHE A 244 12.19 -6.34 10.12
C PHE A 244 13.51 -7.01 10.54
N GLY A 245 13.92 -6.86 11.80
CA GLY A 245 15.10 -7.55 12.34
C GLY A 245 14.93 -9.07 12.54
N ALA A 246 13.67 -9.54 12.66
CA ALA A 246 13.33 -10.94 12.89
C ALA A 246 12.71 -11.61 11.66
N LEU A 247 12.37 -10.82 10.63
CA LEU A 247 11.84 -11.25 9.36
C LEU A 247 12.86 -11.06 8.24
N ASP A 248 12.85 -11.97 7.29
CA ASP A 248 13.55 -11.79 6.01
C ASP A 248 12.69 -10.90 5.10
N VAL A 249 12.84 -9.57 5.24
CA VAL A 249 12.08 -8.60 4.46
C VAL A 249 12.87 -8.22 3.21
N CYS A 250 12.19 -8.28 2.06
CA CYS A 250 12.68 -7.79 0.78
C CYS A 250 11.70 -6.78 0.18
N ALA A 251 12.16 -5.97 -0.74
CA ALA A 251 11.34 -5.09 -1.54
C ALA A 251 11.84 -5.02 -2.98
N THR A 252 10.95 -4.88 -3.94
CA THR A 252 11.32 -4.57 -5.32
C THR A 252 11.97 -3.18 -5.36
N ARG A 253 12.95 -2.97 -6.24
CA ARG A 253 13.74 -1.73 -6.29
C ARG A 253 12.91 -0.46 -6.45
N ARG A 254 11.73 -0.58 -6.99
CA ARG A 254 10.69 0.45 -7.05
C ARG A 254 9.35 -0.17 -6.76
N SER A 255 8.43 0.59 -6.20
CA SER A 255 7.04 0.15 -6.08
C SER A 255 6.47 -0.11 -7.48
N ILE A 256 5.97 -1.32 -7.72
CA ILE A 256 5.39 -1.75 -9.00
C ILE A 256 3.86 -1.81 -8.95
N ILE A 257 3.29 -1.61 -7.78
CA ILE A 257 1.88 -1.41 -7.51
C ILE A 257 1.73 -0.04 -6.86
N GLY A 258 0.80 0.77 -7.34
CA GLY A 258 0.44 2.05 -6.75
C GLY A 258 -0.85 1.95 -5.96
N GLN A 259 -1.04 2.85 -5.02
CA GLN A 259 -2.29 3.03 -4.28
C GLN A 259 -3.11 4.17 -4.88
N ARG A 260 -4.40 3.98 -5.04
CA ARG A 260 -5.33 4.99 -5.53
C ARG A 260 -5.55 6.02 -4.42
N ARG A 261 -5.44 7.27 -4.78
CA ARG A 261 -5.82 8.39 -3.92
C ARG A 261 -7.21 8.89 -4.35
N ASP A 262 -8.21 8.05 -4.19
CA ASP A 262 -9.58 8.54 -4.25
C ASP A 262 -9.84 9.27 -2.93
N GLY A 263 -10.23 10.55 -2.97
CA GLY A 263 -10.36 11.45 -1.81
C GLY A 263 -11.31 10.98 -0.68
N ASN A 264 -11.64 9.70 -0.66
CA ASN A 264 -12.46 9.01 0.33
C ASN A 264 -11.64 8.14 1.29
N SER A 265 -10.31 8.32 1.39
CA SER A 265 -9.57 7.67 2.47
C SER A 265 -10.04 8.25 3.81
N THR A 266 -10.74 7.44 4.57
CA THR A 266 -11.25 7.78 5.91
C THR A 266 -10.22 7.51 7.00
N ASN A 267 -8.99 7.16 6.64
CA ASN A 267 -7.94 6.87 7.61
C ASN A 267 -7.40 8.16 8.22
N LEU A 268 -7.94 8.50 9.39
CA LEU A 268 -7.33 9.46 10.29
C LEU A 268 -6.14 8.76 10.97
N TYR A 269 -4.93 9.14 10.60
CA TYR A 269 -3.73 8.63 11.26
C TYR A 269 -3.63 9.18 12.67
N SER A 270 -3.62 8.29 13.65
CA SER A 270 -3.58 8.63 15.08
C SER A 270 -2.31 9.37 15.49
N ILE A 271 -1.23 9.27 14.71
CA ILE A 271 0.04 9.97 14.94
C ILE A 271 -0.02 11.49 14.69
N LEU A 272 -0.91 11.96 13.82
CA LEU A 272 -0.89 13.35 13.33
C LEU A 272 -0.93 14.41 14.45
N PRO A 273 -1.77 14.29 15.49
CA PRO A 273 -1.75 15.25 16.60
C PRO A 273 -0.40 15.32 17.32
N SER A 274 0.29 14.17 17.43
CA SER A 274 1.61 14.12 18.06
C SER A 274 2.68 14.77 17.20
N LEU A 275 2.66 14.53 15.88
CA LEU A 275 3.57 15.17 14.92
C LEU A 275 3.35 16.69 14.86
N THR A 276 2.12 17.16 14.97
CA THR A 276 1.80 18.58 15.07
C THR A 276 2.36 19.19 16.38
N LYS A 277 2.17 18.50 17.50
CA LYS A 277 2.68 18.96 18.80
C LYS A 277 4.20 19.15 18.80
N ILE A 278 4.95 18.26 18.18
CA ILE A 278 6.41 18.34 18.09
C ILE A 278 6.90 19.20 16.90
N GLY A 279 6.02 19.91 16.22
CA GLY A 279 6.38 20.86 15.16
C GLY A 279 6.82 20.24 13.83
N VAL A 280 6.57 18.96 13.62
CA VAL A 280 6.87 18.25 12.34
C VAL A 280 5.85 18.59 11.26
N ILE A 281 4.61 18.82 11.66
CA ILE A 281 3.49 19.20 10.78
C ILE A 281 2.90 20.49 11.32
N ASP A 282 2.72 21.49 10.48
CA ASP A 282 2.00 22.70 10.84
C ASP A 282 0.53 22.38 11.11
N SER A 283 -0.09 23.08 12.08
CA SER A 283 -1.50 22.92 12.41
C SER A 283 -2.41 23.18 11.19
N GLU A 284 -1.98 24.08 10.31
CA GLU A 284 -2.62 24.32 9.01
C GLU A 284 -2.40 23.15 8.03
N SER A 285 -1.20 22.54 8.02
CA SER A 285 -0.90 21.36 7.19
C SER A 285 -1.57 20.09 7.68
N ALA A 286 -1.83 19.94 8.97
CA ALA A 286 -2.67 18.85 9.50
C ALA A 286 -4.13 18.96 9.00
N SER A 287 -4.59 20.18 8.70
CA SER A 287 -5.86 20.42 8.00
C SER A 287 -5.76 20.26 6.49
N LEU A 288 -4.55 20.29 5.91
CA LEU A 288 -4.31 20.09 4.47
C LEU A 288 -4.55 18.65 3.99
N PHE A 289 -4.61 17.65 4.89
CA PHE A 289 -5.19 16.35 4.55
C PHE A 289 -6.72 16.40 4.42
N GLN A 290 -7.34 17.50 4.86
CA GLN A 290 -8.68 17.94 4.50
C GLN A 290 -8.55 19.24 3.67
N VAL A 291 -7.86 19.18 2.54
CA VAL A 291 -7.82 20.33 1.62
C VAL A 291 -9.26 20.63 1.22
N ARG A 292 -9.80 21.71 1.77
CA ARG A 292 -10.97 22.33 1.17
C ARG A 292 -10.53 22.79 -0.21
N PRO A 293 -11.16 22.30 -1.30
CA PRO A 293 -10.88 22.85 -2.63
C PRO A 293 -10.99 24.37 -2.54
N ALA A 294 -10.05 25.09 -3.14
CA ALA A 294 -10.19 26.52 -3.23
C ALA A 294 -11.57 26.84 -3.84
N GLU A 295 -12.24 27.83 -3.28
CA GLU A 295 -13.56 28.24 -3.73
C GLU A 295 -13.59 28.73 -5.18
N ARG A 296 -12.41 28.86 -5.81
CA ARG A 296 -12.28 29.32 -7.19
C ARG A 296 -11.67 28.23 -8.07
N PRO A 297 -12.30 27.90 -9.20
CA PRO A 297 -11.76 26.95 -10.15
C PRO A 297 -10.47 27.49 -10.77
N VAL A 298 -9.51 26.60 -10.98
CA VAL A 298 -8.27 26.90 -11.70
C VAL A 298 -8.37 26.30 -13.09
N PHE A 299 -8.29 27.17 -14.11
CA PHE A 299 -8.28 26.74 -15.51
C PHE A 299 -6.85 26.83 -16.04
N ALA A 300 -6.38 25.75 -16.65
CA ALA A 300 -5.06 25.70 -17.27
C ALA A 300 -5.21 25.19 -18.72
N PHE A 301 -4.68 25.96 -19.65
CA PHE A 301 -4.70 25.66 -21.08
C PHE A 301 -3.28 25.60 -21.61
N GLY A 302 -3.03 24.67 -22.52
CA GLY A 302 -1.75 24.58 -23.20
C GLY A 302 -1.73 23.44 -24.23
N PRO A 303 -0.77 23.47 -25.17
CA PRO A 303 -0.62 22.40 -26.13
C PRO A 303 -0.17 21.10 -25.47
N GLN A 304 -0.32 20.00 -26.18
CA GLN A 304 0.14 18.70 -25.72
C GLN A 304 1.65 18.74 -25.45
N GLY A 305 2.07 18.27 -24.26
CA GLY A 305 3.47 18.34 -23.82
C GLY A 305 3.85 19.60 -23.02
N SER A 306 2.96 20.56 -22.80
CA SER A 306 3.19 21.80 -22.05
C SER A 306 3.28 21.65 -20.52
N GLY A 307 3.28 20.40 -20.01
CA GLY A 307 3.34 20.16 -18.56
C GLY A 307 1.98 20.22 -17.84
N LEU A 308 0.86 20.32 -18.55
CA LEU A 308 -0.48 20.34 -17.95
C LEU A 308 -0.75 19.12 -17.08
N SER A 309 -0.24 17.94 -17.44
CA SER A 309 -0.34 16.74 -16.64
C SER A 309 0.41 16.85 -15.31
N SER A 310 1.57 17.51 -15.30
CA SER A 310 2.35 17.77 -14.08
C SER A 310 1.65 18.81 -13.20
N LEU A 311 1.05 19.84 -13.81
CA LEU A 311 0.25 20.82 -13.10
C LEU A 311 -1.01 20.20 -12.51
N ALA A 312 -1.73 19.36 -13.27
CA ALA A 312 -2.89 18.65 -12.78
C ALA A 312 -2.53 17.70 -11.62
N MET A 313 -1.34 17.08 -11.68
CA MET A 313 -0.82 16.28 -10.57
C MET A 313 -0.58 17.12 -9.33
N ALA A 314 0.10 18.25 -9.47
CA ALA A 314 0.37 19.17 -8.36
C ALA A 314 -0.93 19.69 -7.74
N LEU A 315 -1.88 20.12 -8.57
CA LEU A 315 -3.19 20.59 -8.12
C LEU A 315 -3.99 19.47 -7.42
N SER A 316 -3.94 18.23 -7.94
CA SER A 316 -4.59 17.09 -7.28
C SER A 316 -3.95 16.77 -5.93
N MET A 317 -2.62 16.96 -5.78
CA MET A 317 -1.93 16.83 -4.49
C MET A 317 -2.37 17.91 -3.48
N LEU A 318 -2.81 19.05 -3.99
CA LEU A 318 -3.38 20.15 -3.22
C LEU A 318 -4.90 20.00 -2.99
N GLY A 319 -5.51 18.89 -3.46
CA GLY A 319 -6.92 18.57 -3.22
C GLY A 319 -7.90 19.09 -4.26
N TYR A 320 -7.40 19.70 -5.35
CA TYR A 320 -8.28 20.12 -6.44
C TYR A 320 -8.80 18.93 -7.23
N ARG A 321 -10.04 18.99 -7.67
CA ARG A 321 -10.58 18.09 -8.69
C ARG A 321 -10.06 18.57 -10.04
N CYS A 322 -9.26 17.75 -10.72
CA CYS A 322 -8.76 18.07 -12.05
C CYS A 322 -9.58 17.31 -13.10
N CYS A 323 -10.26 18.03 -13.97
CA CYS A 323 -10.97 17.50 -15.13
C CYS A 323 -10.13 17.70 -16.38
N SER A 324 -10.13 16.73 -17.29
CA SER A 324 -9.42 16.82 -18.58
C SER A 324 -10.32 17.27 -19.71
N ASP A 325 -11.64 17.23 -19.53
CA ASP A 325 -12.65 17.58 -20.52
C ASP A 325 -13.54 18.71 -20.01
N LEU A 326 -13.86 19.64 -20.90
CA LEU A 326 -14.75 20.77 -20.61
C LEU A 326 -16.21 20.29 -20.34
N ASP A 327 -16.57 19.15 -20.90
CA ASP A 327 -17.92 18.56 -20.74
C ASP A 327 -18.15 17.97 -19.32
N GLU A 328 -17.11 17.82 -18.52
CA GLU A 328 -17.19 17.37 -17.13
C GLU A 328 -17.29 18.52 -16.11
N LEU A 329 -17.22 19.76 -16.55
CA LEU A 329 -17.40 20.90 -15.66
C LEU A 329 -18.88 21.02 -15.28
N PRO A 330 -19.19 21.13 -13.98
CA PRO A 330 -20.57 21.47 -13.60
C PRO A 330 -20.91 22.80 -14.26
N THR A 331 -22.07 22.85 -14.88
CA THR A 331 -22.62 24.08 -15.48
C THR A 331 -22.56 25.18 -14.43
N LEU A 332 -21.62 26.11 -14.58
CA LEU A 332 -21.60 27.32 -13.79
C LEU A 332 -22.79 28.14 -14.26
N GLU A 333 -23.87 28.18 -13.47
CA GLU A 333 -24.87 29.25 -13.60
C GLU A 333 -24.12 30.56 -13.35
N LEU A 334 -24.03 31.40 -14.40
CA LEU A 334 -23.47 32.74 -14.38
C LEU A 334 -24.44 33.69 -13.64
#